data_217e016298120f90b8e33b08c5b0affb
#
_entry.id   217e016298120f90b8e33b08c5b0affb
#
_cell.length_a   1.000
_cell.length_b   1.000
_cell.length_c   1.000
_cell.angle_alpha   90.00
_cell.angle_beta   90.00
_cell.angle_gamma   90.00
#
_symmetry.space_group_name_H-M   'P 1'
#
loop_
_entity.id
_entity.type
_entity.pdbx_description
1 polymer ?
#
loop_
_entity_poly.entity_id
_entity_poly.type
_entity_poly.pdbx_seq_one_letter_code
_entity_poly.pdbx_strand_id
1 'polypeptide(L)'
;VLGNNKKFNLKNKKNKHIWPTIFPSSSISFLKKEFNNFNKLCFLKKKKFCYLAVDFRIQVYSMLIKKDYEIINKKLTNYRQIKDGLESNWKKYSLSWWNRRYQAHLYLRDSFKSKNIKTNFTLDFMISKILSNFN
;
A
#
# COMPACT_ATOMS: atom_id res chain seq x y z
N VAL A 1 -20.14 15.06 14.97
CA VAL A 1 -19.62 13.91 15.72
C VAL A 1 -18.38 13.44 15.01
N LEU A 2 -17.20 13.71 15.57
CA LEU A 2 -15.92 13.25 15.08
C LEU A 2 -15.87 11.72 15.27
N GLY A 3 -15.77 10.98 14.17
CA GLY A 3 -15.66 9.53 14.22
C GLY A 3 -14.38 9.11 14.94
N ASN A 4 -14.39 7.93 15.55
CA ASN A 4 -13.26 7.34 16.25
C ASN A 4 -12.01 7.32 15.37
N ASN A 5 -11.06 8.19 15.66
CA ASN A 5 -9.76 8.27 14.99
C ASN A 5 -8.94 7.03 15.34
N LYS A 6 -8.80 6.09 14.43
CA LYS A 6 -7.86 4.99 14.59
C LYS A 6 -6.47 5.48 14.20
N LYS A 7 -5.65 5.82 15.20
CA LYS A 7 -4.22 6.07 14.98
C LYS A 7 -3.48 4.76 14.77
N PHE A 8 -2.76 4.67 13.66
CA PHE A 8 -1.91 3.51 13.40
C PHE A 8 -0.56 3.68 14.09
N ASN A 9 -0.27 2.87 15.11
CA ASN A 9 0.99 2.95 15.84
C ASN A 9 1.90 1.77 15.50
N LEU A 10 2.99 2.04 14.77
CA LEU A 10 4.02 1.06 14.43
C LEU A 10 4.79 0.54 15.66
N LYS A 11 4.89 1.35 16.72
CA LYS A 11 5.68 1.00 17.92
C LYS A 11 5.17 -0.26 18.63
N ASN A 12 3.88 -0.54 18.53
CA ASN A 12 3.24 -1.68 19.22
C ASN A 12 3.22 -2.98 18.40
N LYS A 13 3.79 -2.96 17.17
CA LYS A 13 3.84 -4.15 16.31
C LYS A 13 5.24 -4.77 16.24
N LYS A 14 5.86 -5.05 17.40
CA LYS A 14 7.02 -5.95 17.42
C LYS A 14 6.61 -7.28 16.81
N ASN A 15 7.26 -7.66 15.69
CA ASN A 15 7.18 -8.97 15.03
C ASN A 15 5.86 -9.37 14.34
N LYS A 16 4.92 -8.44 14.06
CA LYS A 16 3.70 -8.78 13.30
C LYS A 16 3.86 -8.44 11.83
N HIS A 17 3.16 -9.19 10.99
CA HIS A 17 3.02 -8.89 9.57
C HIS A 17 2.51 -7.47 9.38
N ILE A 18 3.33 -6.62 8.79
CA ILE A 18 3.00 -5.23 8.53
C ILE A 18 2.48 -5.14 7.09
N TRP A 19 1.18 -5.01 6.94
CA TRP A 19 0.52 -4.75 5.66
C TRP A 19 -0.32 -3.49 5.78
N PRO A 20 -0.25 -2.55 4.83
CA PRO A 20 -1.06 -1.34 4.91
C PRO A 20 -2.55 -1.66 4.74
N THR A 21 -3.39 -0.94 5.45
CA THR A 21 -4.82 -0.89 5.12
C THR A 21 -4.96 -0.07 3.85
N ILE A 22 -5.45 -0.68 2.78
CA ILE A 22 -5.52 -0.02 1.48
C ILE A 22 -6.88 0.65 1.33
N PHE A 23 -6.86 1.95 1.08
CA PHE A 23 -8.04 2.73 0.72
C PHE A 23 -7.95 3.13 -0.75
N PRO A 24 -9.07 3.25 -1.47
CA PRO A 24 -9.07 3.77 -2.82
C PRO A 24 -8.40 5.15 -2.87
N SER A 25 -7.63 5.43 -3.93
CA SER A 25 -6.91 6.71 -4.07
C SER A 25 -7.83 7.92 -4.00
N SER A 26 -9.07 7.80 -4.48
CA SER A 26 -10.10 8.84 -4.40
C SER A 26 -10.58 9.17 -2.99
N SER A 27 -10.30 8.31 -2.01
CA SER A 27 -10.68 8.53 -0.60
C SER A 27 -9.50 8.97 0.28
N ILE A 28 -8.34 9.22 -0.33
CA ILE A 28 -7.13 9.61 0.39
C ILE A 28 -6.89 11.10 0.21
N SER A 29 -6.73 11.82 1.32
CA SER A 29 -6.34 13.22 1.35
C SER A 29 -5.07 13.40 2.18
N PHE A 30 -4.22 14.32 1.79
CA PHE A 30 -3.03 14.68 2.55
C PHE A 30 -2.68 16.16 2.35
N LEU A 31 -1.90 16.71 3.28
CA LEU A 31 -1.54 18.11 3.27
C LEU A 31 -0.63 18.44 2.08
N LYS A 32 -0.90 19.53 1.38
CA LYS A 32 -0.10 20.01 0.22
C LYS A 32 1.40 20.09 0.51
N LYS A 33 1.80 20.50 1.70
CA LYS A 33 3.20 20.57 2.11
C LYS A 33 3.93 19.22 2.10
N GLU A 34 3.19 18.12 2.19
CA GLU A 34 3.75 16.77 2.17
C GLU A 34 3.93 16.23 0.75
N PHE A 35 3.34 16.89 -0.25
CA PHE A 35 3.32 16.41 -1.63
C PHE A 35 4.72 16.18 -2.20
N ASN A 36 5.66 17.08 -1.96
CA ASN A 36 7.03 16.94 -2.47
C ASN A 36 7.76 15.75 -1.86
N ASN A 37 7.59 15.52 -0.55
CA ASN A 37 8.17 14.38 0.15
C ASN A 37 7.52 13.06 -0.31
N PHE A 38 6.21 13.07 -0.48
CA PHE A 38 5.45 11.97 -1.03
C PHE A 38 5.92 11.61 -2.44
N ASN A 39 6.03 12.60 -3.34
CA ASN A 39 6.48 12.39 -4.72
C ASN A 39 7.84 11.72 -4.77
N LYS A 40 8.82 12.25 -4.04
CA LYS A 40 10.17 11.69 -3.99
C LYS A 40 10.16 10.22 -3.58
N LEU A 41 9.43 9.87 -2.53
CA LEU A 41 9.43 8.50 -2.00
C LEU A 41 8.55 7.53 -2.81
N CYS A 42 7.39 7.98 -3.28
CA CYS A 42 6.45 7.10 -3.96
C CYS A 42 6.81 6.83 -5.42
N PHE A 43 7.44 7.80 -6.10
CA PHE A 43 7.76 7.66 -7.52
C PHE A 43 9.22 7.33 -7.80
N LEU A 44 10.13 7.49 -6.84
CA LEU A 44 11.56 7.21 -7.02
C LEU A 44 11.84 5.82 -7.62
N LYS A 45 11.03 4.82 -7.27
CA LYS A 45 11.18 3.43 -7.72
C LYS A 45 10.06 2.99 -8.67
N LYS A 46 9.42 3.93 -9.39
CA LYS A 46 8.28 3.61 -10.26
C LYS A 46 8.62 2.54 -11.30
N LYS A 47 9.78 2.63 -11.94
CA LYS A 47 10.22 1.66 -12.95
C LYS A 47 10.41 0.25 -12.37
N LYS A 48 10.93 0.13 -11.16
CA LYS A 48 11.15 -1.16 -10.48
C LYS A 48 9.86 -1.83 -10.04
N PHE A 49 8.82 -1.05 -9.72
CA PHE A 49 7.55 -1.53 -9.16
C PHE A 49 6.37 -1.05 -10.02
N CYS A 50 6.40 -1.39 -11.31
CA CYS A 50 5.46 -0.85 -12.30
C CYS A 50 4.00 -1.29 -12.08
N TYR A 51 3.78 -2.44 -11.45
CA TYR A 51 2.42 -2.94 -11.16
C TYR A 51 1.78 -2.35 -9.90
N LEU A 52 2.53 -1.56 -9.11
CA LEU A 52 1.99 -0.99 -7.88
C LEU A 52 1.14 0.25 -8.14
N ALA A 53 -0.09 0.19 -7.67
CA ALA A 53 -0.99 1.32 -7.66
C ALA A 53 -0.50 2.43 -6.69
N VAL A 54 -0.92 3.65 -6.98
CA VAL A 54 -0.51 4.83 -6.22
C VAL A 54 -1.03 4.80 -4.78
N ASP A 55 -2.24 4.29 -4.59
CA ASP A 55 -2.87 4.13 -3.27
C ASP A 55 -2.03 3.28 -2.32
N PHE A 56 -1.52 2.13 -2.78
CA PHE A 56 -0.62 1.30 -1.99
C PHE A 56 0.64 2.08 -1.57
N ARG A 57 1.23 2.84 -2.50
CA ARG A 57 2.44 3.64 -2.22
C ARG A 57 2.18 4.73 -1.19
N ILE A 58 1.02 5.41 -1.28
CA ILE A 58 0.60 6.42 -0.32
C ILE A 58 0.46 5.81 1.08
N GLN A 59 -0.16 4.64 1.19
CA GLN A 59 -0.34 3.98 2.48
C GLN A 59 0.99 3.56 3.11
N VAL A 60 1.91 3.01 2.32
CA VAL A 60 3.26 2.69 2.81
C VAL A 60 4.01 3.94 3.24
N TYR A 61 3.89 5.05 2.49
CA TYR A 61 4.46 6.33 2.88
C TYR A 61 3.90 6.82 4.22
N SER A 62 2.59 6.81 4.37
CA SER A 62 1.93 7.22 5.62
C SER A 62 2.42 6.40 6.81
N MET A 63 2.53 5.08 6.65
CA MET A 63 3.03 4.19 7.70
C MET A 63 4.47 4.50 8.11
N LEU A 64 5.34 4.82 7.14
CA LEU A 64 6.78 4.99 7.39
C LEU A 64 7.14 6.39 7.91
N ILE A 65 6.48 7.41 7.40
CA ILE A 65 6.86 8.80 7.64
C ILE A 65 5.97 9.45 8.69
N LYS A 66 4.67 9.32 8.51
CA LYS A 66 3.70 9.96 9.40
C LYS A 66 3.36 9.13 10.61
N LYS A 67 3.50 7.79 10.51
CA LYS A 67 3.20 6.81 11.55
C LYS A 67 1.75 6.83 12.04
N ASP A 68 0.94 7.70 11.48
CA ASP A 68 -0.47 7.80 11.76
C ASP A 68 -1.25 8.28 10.53
N TYR A 69 -2.51 7.96 10.51
CA TYR A 69 -3.50 8.51 9.60
C TYR A 69 -4.85 8.53 10.29
N GLU A 70 -5.67 9.47 9.89
CA GLU A 70 -7.02 9.62 10.41
C GLU A 70 -8.02 9.01 9.44
N ILE A 71 -8.96 8.22 9.96
CA ILE A 71 -10.07 7.69 9.18
C ILE A 71 -11.29 8.53 9.47
N ILE A 72 -11.80 9.23 8.45
CA ILE A 72 -13.06 9.93 8.53
C ILE A 72 -14.17 8.92 8.23
N ASN A 73 -14.90 8.50 9.27
CA ASN A 73 -15.99 7.53 9.12
C ASN A 73 -17.28 8.19 8.62
N LYS A 74 -17.19 8.82 7.45
CA LYS A 74 -18.33 9.42 6.73
C LYS A 74 -18.24 9.02 5.26
N LYS A 75 -19.39 8.76 4.64
CA LYS A 75 -19.46 8.58 3.18
C LYS A 75 -19.28 9.94 2.50
N LEU A 76 -18.06 10.26 2.11
CA LEU A 76 -17.71 11.51 1.44
C LEU A 76 -17.73 11.38 -0.09
N THR A 77 -17.62 10.15 -0.61
CA THR A 77 -17.57 9.87 -2.05
C THR A 77 -18.38 8.64 -2.38
N ASN A 78 -19.00 8.64 -3.55
CA ASN A 78 -19.63 7.47 -4.14
C ASN A 78 -18.67 6.86 -5.16
N TYR A 79 -18.27 5.62 -4.93
CA TYR A 79 -17.43 4.89 -5.87
C TYR A 79 -18.28 4.17 -6.91
N ARG A 80 -18.13 4.58 -8.19
CA ARG A 80 -18.79 3.89 -9.29
C ARG A 80 -17.95 2.71 -9.75
N GLN A 81 -18.48 1.52 -9.60
CA GLN A 81 -17.88 0.33 -10.22
C GLN A 81 -18.33 0.25 -11.69
N ILE A 82 -17.38 0.21 -12.60
CA ILE A 82 -17.63 -0.01 -14.02
C ILE A 82 -16.97 -1.32 -14.44
N LYS A 83 -17.63 -2.08 -15.32
CA LYS A 83 -17.15 -3.41 -15.75
C LYS A 83 -15.75 -3.35 -16.35
N ASP A 84 -15.42 -2.29 -17.08
CA ASP A 84 -14.15 -2.09 -17.77
C ASP A 84 -13.18 -1.16 -17.01
N GLY A 85 -13.33 -1.07 -15.67
CA GLY A 85 -12.45 -0.29 -14.84
C GLY A 85 -11.03 -0.85 -14.76
N LEU A 86 -10.07 -0.04 -14.32
CA LEU A 86 -8.67 -0.45 -14.15
C LEU A 86 -8.52 -1.72 -13.28
N GLU A 87 -9.45 -1.96 -12.35
CA GLU A 87 -9.45 -3.14 -11.49
C GLU A 87 -9.78 -4.43 -12.24
N SER A 88 -10.51 -4.36 -13.38
CA SER A 88 -10.82 -5.54 -14.20
C SER A 88 -9.58 -6.22 -14.76
N ASN A 89 -8.48 -5.46 -14.94
CA ASN A 89 -7.19 -5.99 -15.40
C ASN A 89 -6.47 -6.84 -14.33
N TRP A 90 -6.96 -6.83 -13.09
CA TRP A 90 -6.33 -7.50 -11.95
C TRP A 90 -7.25 -8.57 -11.36
N LYS A 91 -7.73 -9.46 -12.22
CA LYS A 91 -8.60 -10.55 -11.78
C LYS A 91 -7.92 -11.31 -10.63
N LYS A 92 -8.62 -11.43 -9.52
CA LYS A 92 -8.11 -12.09 -8.31
C LYS A 92 -7.57 -13.49 -8.65
N TYR A 93 -6.38 -13.79 -8.14
CA TYR A 93 -5.64 -15.04 -8.39
C TYR A 93 -5.10 -15.23 -9.82
N SER A 94 -5.22 -14.25 -10.72
CA SER A 94 -4.51 -14.28 -12.00
C SER A 94 -3.00 -14.08 -11.80
N LEU A 95 -2.21 -14.41 -12.82
CA LEU A 95 -0.76 -14.18 -12.80
C LEU A 95 -0.42 -12.69 -12.57
N SER A 96 -1.15 -11.79 -13.25
CA SER A 96 -0.98 -10.35 -13.05
C SER A 96 -1.28 -9.91 -11.62
N TRP A 97 -2.27 -10.52 -10.98
CA TRP A 97 -2.60 -10.27 -9.56
C TRP A 97 -1.46 -10.73 -8.64
N TRP A 98 -0.87 -11.92 -8.88
CA TRP A 98 0.25 -12.44 -8.10
C TRP A 98 1.50 -11.60 -8.30
N ASN A 99 1.81 -11.17 -9.53
CA ASN A 99 2.91 -10.26 -9.83
C ASN A 99 2.77 -8.94 -9.07
N ARG A 100 1.58 -8.35 -9.10
CA ARG A 100 1.29 -7.12 -8.34
C ARG A 100 1.48 -7.34 -6.84
N ARG A 101 1.00 -8.46 -6.30
CA ARG A 101 1.11 -8.78 -4.88
C ARG A 101 2.57 -9.00 -4.46
N TYR A 102 3.34 -9.71 -5.26
CA TYR A 102 4.77 -9.90 -5.04
C TYR A 102 5.53 -8.57 -5.07
N GLN A 103 5.29 -7.72 -6.06
CA GLN A 103 5.88 -6.38 -6.10
C GLN A 103 5.50 -5.53 -4.89
N ALA A 104 4.28 -5.66 -4.37
CA ALA A 104 3.85 -4.97 -3.16
C ALA A 104 4.69 -5.39 -1.95
N HIS A 105 4.95 -6.67 -1.78
CA HIS A 105 5.84 -7.18 -0.73
C HIS A 105 7.27 -6.67 -0.87
N LEU A 106 7.83 -6.70 -2.09
CA LEU A 106 9.19 -6.20 -2.35
C LEU A 106 9.30 -4.70 -2.06
N TYR A 107 8.30 -3.91 -2.50
CA TYR A 107 8.26 -2.47 -2.25
C TYR A 107 8.20 -2.16 -0.75
N LEU A 108 7.38 -2.90 -0.01
CA LEU A 108 7.25 -2.78 1.43
C LEU A 108 8.59 -3.05 2.10
N ARG A 109 9.24 -4.18 1.77
CA ARG A 109 10.56 -4.55 2.31
C ARG A 109 11.62 -3.50 2.01
N ASP A 110 11.73 -3.05 0.76
CA ASP A 110 12.68 -2.01 0.36
C ASP A 110 12.45 -0.71 1.15
N SER A 111 11.18 -0.32 1.30
CA SER A 111 10.81 0.88 2.01
C SER A 111 11.10 0.80 3.51
N PHE A 112 10.83 -0.36 4.13
CA PHE A 112 11.13 -0.57 5.55
C PHE A 112 12.63 -0.70 5.83
N LYS A 113 13.37 -1.39 4.93
CA LYS A 113 14.82 -1.50 5.02
C LYS A 113 15.49 -0.12 5.00
N SER A 114 15.00 0.81 4.18
CA SER A 114 15.52 2.18 4.14
C SER A 114 15.34 2.96 5.44
N LYS A 115 14.54 2.46 6.37
CA LYS A 115 14.28 3.00 7.70
C LYS A 115 14.81 2.11 8.83
N ASN A 116 15.67 1.14 8.51
CA ASN A 116 16.22 0.16 9.45
C ASN A 116 15.14 -0.64 10.21
N ILE A 117 13.98 -0.85 9.59
CA ILE A 117 12.90 -1.66 10.16
C ILE A 117 12.98 -3.06 9.56
N LYS A 118 13.13 -4.08 10.41
CA LYS A 118 13.11 -5.48 9.98
C LYS A 118 11.70 -5.91 9.62
N THR A 119 11.57 -6.61 8.50
CA THR A 119 10.31 -7.22 8.06
C THR A 119 10.47 -8.72 8.01
N ASN A 120 9.50 -9.45 8.53
CA ASN A 120 9.50 -10.91 8.48
C ASN A 120 9.00 -11.41 7.12
N PHE A 121 9.49 -12.56 6.70
CA PHE A 121 8.92 -13.31 5.59
C PHE A 121 7.58 -13.90 6.03
N THR A 122 6.56 -13.67 5.23
CA THR A 122 5.23 -14.22 5.46
C THR A 122 4.96 -15.32 4.44
N LEU A 123 4.07 -16.26 4.78
CA LEU A 123 3.60 -17.27 3.82
C LEU A 123 3.06 -16.62 2.54
N ASP A 124 2.33 -15.51 2.69
CA ASP A 124 1.82 -14.73 1.57
C ASP A 124 2.92 -14.20 0.63
N PHE A 125 4.06 -13.75 1.19
CA PHE A 125 5.22 -13.36 0.39
C PHE A 125 5.77 -14.55 -0.40
N MET A 126 5.93 -15.70 0.26
CA MET A 126 6.48 -16.90 -0.39
C MET A 126 5.58 -17.41 -1.51
N ILE A 127 4.28 -17.50 -1.24
CA ILE A 127 3.27 -17.91 -2.24
C ILE A 127 3.29 -16.92 -3.43
N SER A 128 3.27 -15.62 -3.15
CA SER A 128 3.31 -14.60 -4.19
C SER A 128 4.57 -14.68 -5.05
N LYS A 129 5.73 -14.96 -4.43
CA LYS A 129 7.00 -15.14 -5.13
C LYS A 129 6.96 -16.35 -6.06
N ILE A 130 6.47 -17.49 -5.57
CA ILE A 130 6.38 -18.73 -6.36
C ILE A 130 5.45 -18.50 -7.55
N LEU A 131 4.23 -18.05 -7.30
CA LEU A 131 3.21 -17.89 -8.33
C LEU A 131 3.49 -16.76 -9.33
N SER A 132 4.30 -15.77 -8.96
CA SER A 132 4.75 -14.73 -9.91
C SER A 132 5.84 -15.21 -10.87
N ASN A 133 6.52 -16.33 -10.59
CA ASN A 133 7.60 -16.86 -11.42
C ASN A 133 7.14 -17.96 -12.40
N PHE A 134 5.88 -18.36 -12.34
CA PHE A 134 5.30 -19.25 -13.35
C PHE A 134 4.93 -18.45 -14.62
N ASN A 135 5.94 -18.16 -15.42
CA ASN A 135 5.82 -17.67 -16.80
C ASN A 135 6.16 -18.78 -17.76
#